data_a8ecff03d8abf8714715c66442c74c87
#
_entry.id   a8ecff03d8abf8714715c66442c74c87
#
_cell.length_a   1.000
_cell.length_b   1.000
_cell.length_c   1.000
_cell.angle_alpha   90.00
_cell.angle_beta   90.00
_cell.angle_gamma   90.00
#
_symmetry.space_group_name_H-M   'P 1'
#
loop_
_entity.id
_entity.type
_entity.pdbx_description
1 polymer ?
#
loop_
_entity_poly.entity_id
_entity_poly.type
_entity_poly.pdbx_seq_one_letter_code
_entity_poly.pdbx_strand_id
1 'polypeptide(L)'
;IDILRGIVMVLMALDHVRGYFFFGSFTSNLTDLSSTTPIFFFTRVITHFCAPVFVLLTGVSAYLYGHKKNKYELSKFLFIRGIWLIFLEIIVNNFLWFFDPSFSMILLQVIWAIGFGMLFLSGLVYLSNKTILIFGLSIVFFHNLLDFFVFEGKSVGSILWYFLHQMAVVEVSDSTSIIFGYPVLPWIGLMAVGLSLIHI
;
A
#
# COMPACT_ATOMS: atom_id res chain seq x y z
N ILE A 1 17.89 -9.46 0.45
CA ILE A 1 16.76 -8.54 0.22
C ILE A 1 16.44 -8.51 -1.28
N ASP A 2 17.41 -8.27 -2.16
CA ASP A 2 17.18 -8.08 -3.60
C ASP A 2 16.65 -9.34 -4.30
N ILE A 3 17.13 -10.53 -3.91
CA ILE A 3 16.57 -11.81 -4.39
C ILE A 3 15.09 -11.92 -4.03
N LEU A 4 14.72 -11.61 -2.78
CA LEU A 4 13.33 -11.67 -2.34
C LEU A 4 12.46 -10.65 -3.09
N ARG A 5 12.96 -9.43 -3.30
CA ARG A 5 12.27 -8.44 -4.15
C ARG A 5 12.06 -8.96 -5.57
N GLY A 6 13.09 -9.55 -6.17
CA GLY A 6 13.00 -10.13 -7.51
C GLY A 6 11.93 -11.22 -7.61
N ILE A 7 11.89 -12.14 -6.65
CA ILE A 7 10.86 -13.19 -6.60
C ILE A 7 9.46 -12.57 -6.48
N VAL A 8 9.28 -11.61 -5.57
CA VAL A 8 7.99 -10.97 -5.35
C VAL A 8 7.55 -10.15 -6.57
N MET A 9 8.48 -9.52 -7.31
CA MET A 9 8.17 -8.83 -8.58
C MET A 9 7.67 -9.81 -9.64
N VAL A 10 8.28 -10.99 -9.78
CA VAL A 10 7.81 -12.03 -10.72
C VAL A 10 6.42 -12.53 -10.33
N LEU A 11 6.17 -12.77 -9.04
CA LEU A 11 4.85 -13.18 -8.55
C LEU A 11 3.80 -12.07 -8.78
N MET A 12 4.17 -10.81 -8.57
CA MET A 12 3.27 -9.68 -8.80
C MET A 12 2.94 -9.51 -10.30
N ALA A 13 3.88 -9.81 -11.20
CA ALA A 13 3.63 -9.80 -12.63
C ALA A 13 2.52 -10.80 -13.01
N LEU A 14 2.45 -11.98 -12.37
CA LEU A 14 1.37 -12.94 -12.57
C LEU A 14 0.00 -12.36 -12.16
N ASP A 15 -0.05 -11.62 -11.07
CA ASP A 15 -1.30 -10.97 -10.61
C ASP A 15 -1.77 -9.91 -11.61
N HIS A 16 -0.84 -9.10 -12.14
CA HIS A 16 -1.17 -8.07 -13.13
C HIS A 16 -1.59 -8.68 -14.47
N VAL A 17 -0.88 -9.70 -14.97
CA VAL A 17 -1.28 -10.41 -16.19
C VAL A 17 -2.68 -11.00 -16.03
N ARG A 18 -2.98 -11.61 -14.89
CA ARG A 18 -4.32 -12.08 -14.60
C ARG A 18 -5.34 -10.93 -14.58
N GLY A 19 -5.03 -9.83 -13.91
CA GLY A 19 -5.89 -8.64 -13.86
C GLY A 19 -6.26 -8.11 -15.23
N TYR A 20 -5.32 -8.07 -16.18
CA TYR A 20 -5.56 -7.55 -17.52
C TYR A 20 -6.19 -8.55 -18.49
N PHE A 21 -5.85 -9.83 -18.40
CA PHE A 21 -6.21 -10.81 -19.44
C PHE A 21 -7.28 -11.81 -19.00
N PHE A 22 -7.60 -11.92 -17.72
CA PHE A 22 -8.66 -12.78 -17.24
C PHE A 22 -9.99 -12.03 -17.19
N PHE A 23 -10.93 -12.44 -18.05
CA PHE A 23 -12.24 -11.76 -18.20
C PHE A 23 -13.05 -11.64 -16.91
N GLY A 24 -12.89 -12.56 -15.98
CA GLY A 24 -13.57 -12.57 -14.67
C GLY A 24 -12.83 -11.83 -13.54
N SER A 25 -11.67 -11.19 -13.80
CA SER A 25 -10.83 -10.62 -12.74
C SER A 25 -11.48 -9.50 -11.93
N PHE A 26 -12.41 -8.76 -12.53
CA PHE A 26 -13.14 -7.66 -11.89
C PHE A 26 -14.53 -8.06 -11.39
N THR A 27 -15.06 -9.21 -11.83
CA THR A 27 -16.44 -9.63 -11.53
C THR A 27 -16.51 -10.85 -10.60
N SER A 28 -15.43 -11.62 -10.47
CA SER A 28 -15.38 -12.82 -9.64
C SER A 28 -14.48 -12.60 -8.40
N ASN A 29 -14.97 -13.00 -7.24
CA ASN A 29 -14.14 -13.06 -6.04
C ASN A 29 -13.27 -14.32 -6.09
N LEU A 30 -11.99 -14.16 -6.47
CA LEU A 30 -11.04 -15.27 -6.62
C LEU A 30 -10.69 -15.97 -5.30
N THR A 31 -11.07 -15.41 -4.15
CA THR A 31 -10.92 -16.04 -2.83
C THR A 31 -12.17 -16.78 -2.37
N ASP A 32 -13.25 -16.71 -3.11
CA ASP A 32 -14.47 -17.46 -2.84
C ASP A 32 -14.39 -18.85 -3.48
N LEU A 33 -14.25 -19.88 -2.65
CA LEU A 33 -14.14 -21.28 -3.09
C LEU A 33 -15.37 -21.80 -3.83
N SER A 34 -16.53 -21.14 -3.69
CA SER A 34 -17.76 -21.54 -4.38
C SER A 34 -17.78 -21.10 -5.84
N SER A 35 -17.02 -20.07 -6.20
CA SER A 35 -17.04 -19.42 -7.51
C SER A 35 -15.71 -19.50 -8.27
N THR A 36 -14.63 -19.99 -7.64
CA THR A 36 -13.28 -20.04 -8.23
C THR A 36 -12.75 -21.46 -8.40
N THR A 37 -11.76 -21.63 -9.26
CA THR A 37 -11.02 -22.90 -9.36
C THR A 37 -9.85 -22.94 -8.37
N PRO A 38 -9.39 -24.15 -7.94
CA PRO A 38 -8.24 -24.25 -7.02
C PRO A 38 -6.99 -23.52 -7.52
N ILE A 39 -6.72 -23.54 -8.81
CA ILE A 39 -5.55 -22.87 -9.42
C ILE A 39 -5.66 -21.35 -9.21
N PHE A 40 -6.79 -20.75 -9.53
CA PHE A 40 -6.99 -19.31 -9.34
C PHE A 40 -6.98 -18.92 -7.87
N PHE A 41 -7.58 -19.72 -6.99
CA PHE A 41 -7.53 -19.51 -5.55
C PHE A 41 -6.09 -19.49 -5.03
N PHE A 42 -5.29 -20.54 -5.30
CA PHE A 42 -3.92 -20.60 -4.81
C PHE A 42 -3.02 -19.51 -5.41
N THR A 43 -3.16 -19.20 -6.70
CA THR A 43 -2.41 -18.09 -7.30
C THR A 43 -2.77 -16.76 -6.62
N ARG A 44 -4.05 -16.52 -6.30
CA ARG A 44 -4.47 -15.30 -5.59
C ARG A 44 -3.92 -15.24 -4.17
N VAL A 45 -3.95 -16.35 -3.43
CA VAL A 45 -3.37 -16.44 -2.09
C VAL A 45 -1.87 -16.10 -2.12
N ILE A 46 -1.11 -16.66 -3.06
CA ILE A 46 0.32 -16.37 -3.20
C ILE A 46 0.56 -14.90 -3.53
N THR A 47 -0.16 -14.36 -4.51
CA THR A 47 0.04 -12.95 -4.94
C THR A 47 -0.42 -11.96 -3.89
N HIS A 48 -1.30 -12.36 -2.97
CA HIS A 48 -1.76 -11.50 -1.87
C HIS A 48 -0.61 -11.07 -0.93
N PHE A 49 0.42 -11.89 -0.80
CA PHE A 49 1.61 -11.56 0.00
C PHE A 49 2.56 -10.58 -0.67
N CYS A 50 2.41 -10.28 -1.96
CA CYS A 50 3.35 -9.44 -2.68
C CYS A 50 3.40 -8.01 -2.10
N ALA A 51 2.25 -7.36 -1.91
CA ALA A 51 2.18 -6.01 -1.38
C ALA A 51 2.74 -5.90 0.06
N PRO A 52 2.33 -6.77 1.02
CA PRO A 52 2.92 -6.79 2.35
C PRO A 52 4.44 -6.94 2.35
N VAL A 53 4.98 -7.83 1.54
CA VAL A 53 6.44 -8.04 1.46
C VAL A 53 7.13 -6.81 0.88
N PHE A 54 6.60 -6.17 -0.16
CA PHE A 54 7.17 -4.94 -0.71
C PHE A 54 7.20 -3.80 0.32
N VAL A 55 6.11 -3.61 1.04
CA VAL A 55 6.02 -2.56 2.06
C VAL A 55 7.00 -2.83 3.21
N LEU A 56 7.04 -4.06 3.72
CA LEU A 56 8.00 -4.47 4.74
C LEU A 56 9.46 -4.24 4.29
N LEU A 57 9.80 -4.69 3.07
CA LEU A 57 11.15 -4.53 2.51
C LEU A 57 11.49 -3.06 2.23
N THR A 58 10.51 -2.19 2.02
CA THR A 58 10.73 -0.75 1.93
C THR A 58 11.21 -0.20 3.28
N GLY A 59 10.58 -0.60 4.39
CA GLY A 59 11.02 -0.25 5.74
C GLY A 59 12.44 -0.76 6.04
N VAL A 60 12.72 -2.04 5.73
CA VAL A 60 14.05 -2.65 5.86
C VAL A 60 15.10 -1.89 5.05
N SER A 61 14.75 -1.44 3.85
CA SER A 61 15.66 -0.68 2.98
C SER A 61 15.92 0.73 3.50
N ALA A 62 14.92 1.35 4.10
CA ALA A 62 15.07 2.62 4.79
C ALA A 62 16.07 2.51 5.94
N TYR A 63 16.02 1.42 6.72
CA TYR A 63 17.02 1.13 7.75
C TYR A 63 18.42 1.00 7.18
N LEU A 64 18.60 0.14 6.16
CA LEU A 64 19.92 -0.09 5.56
C LEU A 64 20.53 1.18 4.96
N TYR A 65 19.69 2.02 4.35
CA TYR A 65 20.12 3.33 3.86
C TYR A 65 20.52 4.25 5.03
N GLY A 66 19.70 4.29 6.07
CA GLY A 66 19.87 5.15 7.25
C GLY A 66 21.04 4.76 8.16
N HIS A 67 21.51 3.48 8.10
CA HIS A 67 22.58 3.00 8.98
C HIS A 67 23.90 3.80 8.86
N LYS A 68 24.16 4.37 7.68
CA LYS A 68 25.34 5.20 7.41
C LYS A 68 25.03 6.70 7.32
N LYS A 69 23.83 7.11 7.74
CA LYS A 69 23.31 8.47 7.60
C LYS A 69 22.81 9.01 8.93
N ASN A 70 22.75 10.33 9.07
CA ASN A 70 22.07 10.94 10.21
C ASN A 70 20.54 10.89 10.02
N LYS A 71 19.80 11.07 11.11
CA LYS A 71 18.32 11.02 11.10
C LYS A 71 17.68 12.03 10.14
N TYR A 72 18.28 13.22 10.02
CA TYR A 72 17.77 14.26 9.12
C TYR A 72 17.91 13.86 7.64
N GLU A 73 19.06 13.30 7.25
CA GLU A 73 19.29 12.83 5.87
C GLU A 73 18.33 11.68 5.52
N LEU A 74 18.12 10.73 6.44
CA LEU A 74 17.15 9.66 6.27
C LEU A 74 15.72 10.20 6.14
N SER A 75 15.32 11.10 7.04
CA SER A 75 14.00 11.74 7.01
C SER A 75 13.76 12.46 5.68
N LYS A 76 14.72 13.29 5.25
CA LYS A 76 14.63 14.01 3.97
C LYS A 76 14.55 13.07 2.77
N PHE A 77 15.34 12.00 2.77
CA PHE A 77 15.28 10.97 1.73
C PHE A 77 13.91 10.31 1.64
N LEU A 78 13.35 9.89 2.77
CA LEU A 78 12.02 9.25 2.85
C LEU A 78 10.92 10.23 2.40
N PHE A 79 10.98 11.47 2.86
CA PHE A 79 10.01 12.50 2.51
C PHE A 79 9.97 12.76 1.01
N ILE A 80 11.12 13.03 0.39
CA ILE A 80 11.21 13.31 -1.06
C ILE A 80 10.75 12.10 -1.87
N ARG A 81 11.19 10.89 -1.48
CA ARG A 81 10.77 9.66 -2.16
C ARG A 81 9.28 9.38 -2.00
N GLY A 82 8.72 9.65 -0.81
CA GLY A 82 7.30 9.49 -0.55
C GLY A 82 6.46 10.40 -1.47
N ILE A 83 6.78 11.69 -1.55
CA ILE A 83 6.10 12.63 -2.45
C ILE A 83 6.23 12.18 -3.91
N TRP A 84 7.42 11.75 -4.33
CA TRP A 84 7.65 11.30 -5.69
C TRP A 84 6.83 10.07 -6.06
N LEU A 85 6.70 9.10 -5.14
CA LEU A 85 5.86 7.91 -5.35
C LEU A 85 4.37 8.25 -5.43
N ILE A 86 3.88 9.17 -4.60
CA ILE A 86 2.50 9.65 -4.67
C ILE A 86 2.23 10.32 -6.03
N PHE A 87 3.15 11.16 -6.49
CA PHE A 87 3.05 11.78 -7.82
C PHE A 87 3.02 10.74 -8.94
N LEU A 88 3.92 9.76 -8.89
CA LEU A 88 3.96 8.67 -9.87
C LEU A 88 2.66 7.86 -9.89
N GLU A 89 2.08 7.57 -8.72
CA GLU A 89 0.80 6.85 -8.64
C GLU A 89 -0.33 7.64 -9.29
N ILE A 90 -0.49 8.91 -8.89
CA ILE A 90 -1.64 9.71 -9.34
C ILE A 90 -1.56 10.01 -10.85
N ILE A 91 -0.38 10.32 -11.36
CA ILE A 91 -0.23 10.77 -12.75
C ILE A 91 0.15 9.62 -13.68
N VAL A 92 1.28 8.95 -13.39
CA VAL A 92 1.86 8.00 -14.35
C VAL A 92 1.15 6.65 -14.28
N ASN A 93 1.00 6.10 -13.08
CA ASN A 93 0.42 4.77 -12.91
C ASN A 93 -1.06 4.74 -13.29
N ASN A 94 -1.84 5.73 -12.88
CA ASN A 94 -3.24 5.82 -13.29
C ASN A 94 -3.41 5.98 -14.80
N PHE A 95 -2.60 6.82 -15.45
CA PHE A 95 -2.63 6.93 -16.89
C PHE A 95 -2.29 5.60 -17.58
N LEU A 96 -1.25 4.90 -17.13
CA LEU A 96 -0.85 3.59 -17.69
C LEU A 96 -1.88 2.49 -17.42
N TRP A 97 -2.63 2.59 -16.33
CA TRP A 97 -3.62 1.60 -15.93
C TRP A 97 -4.92 1.71 -16.74
N PHE A 98 -5.37 2.93 -17.01
CA PHE A 98 -6.65 3.19 -17.67
C PHE A 98 -6.52 3.72 -19.10
N PHE A 99 -5.34 4.22 -19.51
CA PHE A 99 -5.12 4.93 -20.77
C PHE A 99 -6.10 6.08 -21.01
N ASP A 100 -6.56 6.72 -19.93
CA ASP A 100 -7.52 7.79 -19.93
C ASP A 100 -6.85 9.13 -19.55
N PRO A 101 -6.65 10.05 -20.51
CA PRO A 101 -6.08 11.37 -20.24
C PRO A 101 -7.02 12.31 -19.49
N SER A 102 -8.31 11.98 -19.37
CA SER A 102 -9.29 12.77 -18.60
C SER A 102 -9.27 12.43 -17.10
N PHE A 103 -8.58 11.36 -16.71
CA PHE A 103 -8.55 10.87 -15.32
C PHE A 103 -9.95 10.69 -14.74
N SER A 104 -10.86 10.11 -15.53
CA SER A 104 -12.22 9.82 -15.08
C SER A 104 -12.26 8.84 -13.90
N MET A 105 -11.23 8.00 -13.78
CA MET A 105 -11.06 7.09 -12.66
C MET A 105 -9.63 7.20 -12.11
N ILE A 106 -9.50 7.48 -10.82
CA ILE A 106 -8.22 7.54 -10.11
C ILE A 106 -8.19 6.41 -9.08
N LEU A 107 -7.33 5.43 -9.31
CA LEU A 107 -7.15 4.29 -8.41
C LEU A 107 -5.89 4.49 -7.56
N LEU A 108 -6.07 4.55 -6.24
CA LEU A 108 -4.99 4.70 -5.27
C LEU A 108 -4.56 3.32 -4.79
N GLN A 109 -3.43 2.83 -5.33
CA GLN A 109 -2.93 1.47 -5.14
C GLN A 109 -1.72 1.39 -4.19
N VAL A 110 -0.94 0.32 -4.33
CA VAL A 110 0.18 0.02 -3.43
C VAL A 110 1.29 1.08 -3.47
N ILE A 111 1.57 1.71 -4.61
CA ILE A 111 2.60 2.76 -4.72
C ILE A 111 2.18 4.00 -3.91
N TRP A 112 0.90 4.35 -3.95
CA TRP A 112 0.29 5.35 -3.08
C TRP A 112 0.51 5.03 -1.60
N ALA A 113 0.19 3.80 -1.17
CA ALA A 113 0.35 3.36 0.22
C ALA A 113 1.83 3.37 0.66
N ILE A 114 2.76 2.95 -0.22
CA ILE A 114 4.21 3.04 0.03
C ILE A 114 4.64 4.51 0.15
N GLY A 115 4.18 5.38 -0.74
CA GLY A 115 4.50 6.81 -0.71
C GLY A 115 4.10 7.46 0.61
N PHE A 116 2.85 7.28 1.04
CA PHE A 116 2.39 7.79 2.34
C PHE A 116 3.09 7.11 3.52
N GLY A 117 3.33 5.80 3.46
CA GLY A 117 4.13 5.10 4.46
C GLY A 117 5.51 5.74 4.63
N MET A 118 6.21 6.09 3.54
CA MET A 118 7.50 6.76 3.61
C MET A 118 7.39 8.18 4.20
N LEU A 119 6.32 8.93 3.88
CA LEU A 119 6.08 10.24 4.50
C LEU A 119 5.91 10.11 6.02
N PHE A 120 5.12 9.16 6.49
CA PHE A 120 4.96 8.90 7.93
C PHE A 120 6.27 8.46 8.57
N LEU A 121 7.01 7.54 7.92
CA LEU A 121 8.32 7.11 8.40
C LEU A 121 9.30 8.28 8.52
N SER A 122 9.25 9.26 7.62
CA SER A 122 10.14 10.44 7.68
C SER A 122 10.01 11.21 9.00
N GLY A 123 8.83 11.19 9.62
CA GLY A 123 8.63 11.71 10.96
C GLY A 123 9.01 10.72 12.07
N LEU A 124 8.67 9.44 11.89
CA LEU A 124 8.90 8.39 12.89
C LEU A 124 10.38 8.10 13.15
N VAL A 125 11.29 8.33 12.19
CA VAL A 125 12.74 8.08 12.34
C VAL A 125 13.39 8.86 13.48
N TYR A 126 12.76 9.92 13.98
CA TYR A 126 13.27 10.67 15.14
C TYR A 126 13.00 9.97 16.48
N LEU A 127 12.05 9.04 16.50
CA LEU A 127 11.73 8.24 17.70
C LEU A 127 12.79 7.16 17.95
N SER A 128 12.67 6.47 19.10
CA SER A 128 13.50 5.29 19.37
C SER A 128 13.03 4.08 18.56
N ASN A 129 13.94 3.18 18.20
CA ASN A 129 13.62 1.98 17.44
C ASN A 129 12.56 1.10 18.14
N LYS A 130 12.63 1.00 19.48
CA LYS A 130 11.63 0.29 20.28
C LYS A 130 10.25 0.91 20.14
N THR A 131 10.17 2.25 20.16
CA THR A 131 8.89 2.98 19.99
C THR A 131 8.33 2.74 18.59
N ILE A 132 9.16 2.80 17.56
CA ILE A 132 8.75 2.55 16.17
C ILE A 132 8.23 1.11 16.02
N LEU A 133 8.93 0.13 16.62
CA LEU A 133 8.52 -1.27 16.57
C LEU A 133 7.17 -1.48 17.27
N ILE A 134 7.01 -0.96 18.50
CA ILE A 134 5.76 -1.08 19.25
C ILE A 134 4.62 -0.43 18.47
N PHE A 135 4.83 0.77 17.95
CA PHE A 135 3.87 1.47 17.11
C PHE A 135 3.47 0.65 15.89
N GLY A 136 4.45 0.14 15.14
CA GLY A 136 4.21 -0.67 13.95
C GLY A 136 3.44 -1.96 14.27
N LEU A 137 3.88 -2.71 15.28
CA LEU A 137 3.21 -3.94 15.72
C LEU A 137 1.79 -3.66 16.22
N SER A 138 1.58 -2.59 16.98
CA SER A 138 0.24 -2.20 17.45
C SER A 138 -0.71 -1.98 16.28
N ILE A 139 -0.28 -1.26 15.24
CA ILE A 139 -1.10 -1.09 14.05
C ILE A 139 -1.36 -2.43 13.35
N VAL A 140 -0.33 -3.24 13.11
CA VAL A 140 -0.46 -4.51 12.38
C VAL A 140 -1.43 -5.46 13.10
N PHE A 141 -1.40 -5.53 14.43
CA PHE A 141 -2.26 -6.45 15.17
C PHE A 141 -3.66 -5.90 15.46
N PHE A 142 -3.81 -4.59 15.60
CA PHE A 142 -5.04 -4.00 16.12
C PHE A 142 -5.84 -3.19 15.11
N HIS A 143 -5.32 -2.92 13.89
CA HIS A 143 -6.06 -2.12 12.92
C HIS A 143 -7.42 -2.74 12.54
N ASN A 144 -7.56 -4.07 12.53
CA ASN A 144 -8.83 -4.74 12.25
C ASN A 144 -9.91 -4.47 13.30
N LEU A 145 -9.55 -3.99 14.51
CA LEU A 145 -10.54 -3.51 15.47
C LEU A 145 -11.27 -2.26 14.99
N LEU A 146 -10.73 -1.57 14.01
CA LEU A 146 -11.33 -0.40 13.40
C LEU A 146 -12.39 -0.77 12.32
N ASP A 147 -12.46 -2.03 11.88
CA ASP A 147 -13.43 -2.52 10.90
C ASP A 147 -14.89 -2.38 11.38
N PHE A 148 -15.09 -2.28 12.70
CA PHE A 148 -16.41 -2.00 13.28
C PHE A 148 -16.94 -0.58 12.97
N PHE A 149 -16.04 0.36 12.59
CA PHE A 149 -16.39 1.73 12.27
C PHE A 149 -16.49 1.89 10.76
N VAL A 150 -17.69 1.82 10.23
CA VAL A 150 -17.96 2.03 8.81
C VAL A 150 -18.48 3.44 8.61
N PHE A 151 -17.82 4.19 7.73
CA PHE A 151 -18.25 5.52 7.32
C PHE A 151 -18.80 5.48 5.90
N GLU A 152 -19.81 6.31 5.65
CA GLU A 152 -20.42 6.44 4.34
C GLU A 152 -20.48 7.91 3.91
N GLY A 153 -20.65 8.12 2.60
CA GLY A 153 -20.80 9.45 2.01
C GLY A 153 -19.49 10.17 1.72
N LYS A 154 -19.59 11.50 1.52
CA LYS A 154 -18.50 12.36 1.01
C LYS A 154 -18.08 13.43 2.03
N SER A 155 -18.35 13.21 3.31
CA SER A 155 -17.88 14.13 4.37
C SER A 155 -16.35 14.09 4.50
N VAL A 156 -15.77 15.16 5.02
CA VAL A 156 -14.31 15.21 5.28
C VAL A 156 -13.88 14.06 6.19
N GLY A 157 -14.69 13.72 7.19
CA GLY A 157 -14.43 12.59 8.08
C GLY A 157 -14.45 11.24 7.35
N SER A 158 -15.43 11.03 6.44
CA SER A 158 -15.51 9.82 5.63
C SER A 158 -14.31 9.69 4.69
N ILE A 159 -13.91 10.78 4.00
CA ILE A 159 -12.75 10.78 3.10
C ILE A 159 -11.46 10.48 3.87
N LEU A 160 -11.26 11.08 5.05
CA LEU A 160 -10.12 10.77 5.91
C LEU A 160 -10.14 9.31 6.37
N TRP A 161 -11.32 8.76 6.64
CA TRP A 161 -11.43 7.36 7.02
C TRP A 161 -11.12 6.41 5.86
N TYR A 162 -11.59 6.71 4.64
CA TYR A 162 -11.23 5.95 3.44
C TYR A 162 -9.73 5.99 3.16
N PHE A 163 -9.14 7.15 3.31
CA PHE A 163 -7.70 7.29 3.21
C PHE A 163 -6.94 6.43 4.23
N LEU A 164 -7.41 6.40 5.48
CA LEU A 164 -6.70 5.73 6.57
C LEU A 164 -6.98 4.22 6.62
N HIS A 165 -8.25 3.81 6.52
CA HIS A 165 -8.62 2.46 6.94
C HIS A 165 -9.61 1.73 6.03
N GLN A 166 -10.57 2.41 5.41
CA GLN A 166 -11.67 1.78 4.70
C GLN A 166 -11.52 1.89 3.19
N MET A 167 -11.61 0.76 2.46
CA MET A 167 -11.71 0.78 1.00
C MET A 167 -13.04 1.43 0.59
N ALA A 168 -13.00 2.35 -0.37
CA ALA A 168 -14.19 3.03 -0.86
C ALA A 168 -14.01 3.57 -2.28
N VAL A 169 -15.13 3.78 -2.95
CA VAL A 169 -15.21 4.53 -4.21
C VAL A 169 -15.94 5.84 -3.93
N VAL A 170 -15.31 6.95 -4.26
CA VAL A 170 -15.86 8.29 -4.05
C VAL A 170 -16.00 9.00 -5.40
N GLU A 171 -17.20 9.27 -5.81
CA GLU A 171 -17.48 10.13 -6.96
C GLU A 171 -17.24 11.59 -6.58
N VAL A 172 -16.21 12.20 -7.13
CA VAL A 172 -15.82 13.60 -6.86
C VAL A 172 -16.62 14.55 -7.74
N SER A 173 -16.89 14.13 -8.98
CA SER A 173 -17.74 14.85 -9.93
C SER A 173 -18.53 13.84 -10.78
N ASP A 174 -19.43 14.33 -11.65
CA ASP A 174 -20.18 13.49 -12.59
C ASP A 174 -19.28 12.69 -13.55
N SER A 175 -18.02 13.14 -13.73
CA SER A 175 -17.06 12.53 -14.65
C SER A 175 -15.84 11.91 -13.96
N THR A 176 -15.69 12.07 -12.64
CA THR A 176 -14.44 11.65 -11.94
C THR A 176 -14.74 10.91 -10.65
N SER A 177 -14.18 9.72 -10.53
CA SER A 177 -14.24 8.87 -9.32
C SER A 177 -12.86 8.56 -8.78
N ILE A 178 -12.71 8.56 -7.45
CA ILE A 178 -11.49 8.13 -6.74
C ILE A 178 -11.77 6.82 -6.03
N ILE A 179 -10.92 5.83 -6.27
CA ILE A 179 -10.97 4.51 -5.64
C ILE A 179 -9.84 4.42 -4.60
N PHE A 180 -10.21 4.38 -3.33
CA PHE A 180 -9.28 4.10 -2.23
C PHE A 180 -9.06 2.59 -2.12
N GLY A 181 -8.19 2.04 -2.97
CA GLY A 181 -7.90 0.61 -3.01
C GLY A 181 -6.93 0.12 -1.94
N TYR A 182 -6.10 1.03 -1.41
CA TYR A 182 -5.08 0.75 -0.38
C TYR A 182 -5.10 1.80 0.73
N PRO A 183 -6.02 1.67 1.73
CA PRO A 183 -6.01 2.49 2.94
C PRO A 183 -4.64 2.41 3.64
N VAL A 184 -4.09 3.56 4.05
CA VAL A 184 -2.64 3.64 4.35
C VAL A 184 -2.24 3.12 5.73
N LEU A 185 -3.16 3.02 6.69
CA LEU A 185 -2.84 2.72 8.09
C LEU A 185 -2.09 1.39 8.28
N PRO A 186 -2.58 0.23 7.79
CA PRO A 186 -1.89 -1.05 7.98
C PRO A 186 -0.51 -1.06 7.32
N TRP A 187 -0.35 -0.36 6.22
CA TRP A 187 0.90 -0.28 5.48
C TRP A 187 1.96 0.57 6.18
N ILE A 188 1.54 1.67 6.85
CA ILE A 188 2.40 2.45 7.75
C ILE A 188 2.93 1.56 8.87
N GLY A 189 2.04 0.79 9.51
CA GLY A 189 2.43 -0.15 10.57
C GLY A 189 3.46 -1.17 10.09
N LEU A 190 3.19 -1.82 8.96
CA LEU A 190 4.07 -2.84 8.40
C LEU A 190 5.44 -2.28 7.98
N MET A 191 5.47 -1.07 7.40
CA MET A 191 6.71 -0.39 7.02
C MET A 191 7.53 0.03 8.25
N ALA A 192 6.87 0.48 9.32
CA ALA A 192 7.51 0.80 10.60
C ALA A 192 8.13 -0.44 11.25
N VAL A 193 7.45 -1.60 11.19
CA VAL A 193 8.02 -2.89 11.60
C VAL A 193 9.27 -3.18 10.77
N GLY A 194 9.21 -3.05 9.45
CA GLY A 194 10.37 -3.28 8.57
C GLY A 194 11.57 -2.39 8.90
N LEU A 195 11.34 -1.11 9.23
CA LEU A 195 12.40 -0.17 9.62
C LEU A 195 13.09 -0.59 10.93
N SER A 196 12.35 -1.15 11.87
CA SER A 196 12.82 -1.43 13.24
C SER A 196 13.30 -2.88 13.45
N LEU A 197 12.94 -3.83 12.59
CA LEU A 197 13.14 -5.26 12.76
C LEU A 197 14.61 -5.69 12.80
N ILE A 198 15.51 -4.98 12.12
CA ILE A 198 16.94 -5.32 12.00
C ILE A 198 17.74 -4.86 13.24
N HIS A 199 17.10 -4.19 14.18
CA HIS A 199 17.72 -3.80 15.46
C HIS A 199 17.54 -4.83 16.58
N ILE A 200 16.83 -5.93 16.31
CA ILE A 200 16.68 -7.06 17.23
C ILE A 200 17.76 -8.10 16.94
#